data_b78fb5c615eb91dc96e81f4e2028dc45
#
_entry.id   b78fb5c615eb91dc96e81f4e2028dc45
#
_cell.length_a   1.000
_cell.length_b   1.000
_cell.length_c   1.000
_cell.angle_alpha   90.00
_cell.angle_beta   90.00
_cell.angle_gamma   90.00
#
_symmetry.space_group_name_H-M   'P 1'
#
loop_
_entity.id
_entity.type
_entity.pdbx_description
1 polymer ?
#
loop_
_entity_poly.entity_id
_entity_poly.type
_entity_poly.pdbx_seq_one_letter_code
_entity_poly.pdbx_strand_id
1 'polypeptide(L)'
;MIKDKQIKPIIQYVHKSLYICEQKIKSLMENLGYDKTSIASIFEYSKRLIGHSLNEVVDKSLFKELKLQGQGKGGLGQMIEKYYFKYDINNDPTPDFQEAGLELKATGLKKNKGGELQIKERLVCDMIDYCSVVNEQFETSLFYLKCRIMLLIFYLYEKGVSKWDLRYIYTVIWQLPEKDLLIIRQDFDTIVNKIKKGEAHELSEGDTDYLAACRKGQKGEKPRKQPFSDIPAPRRAFSLKPAYMRTILSYVKDQKRSDVSNIEIPSMGTGLVSETDLKEDTLEGIILKRI
;
A
#
# COMPACT_ATOMS: atom_id res chain seq x y z
N MET A 1 -13.66 47.01 16.74
CA MET A 1 -12.20 47.10 16.49
C MET A 1 -11.48 46.37 17.61
N ILE A 2 -10.89 45.23 17.33
CA ILE A 2 -10.04 44.47 18.27
C ILE A 2 -8.73 45.22 18.40
N LYS A 3 -8.39 45.65 19.63
CA LYS A 3 -7.21 46.50 19.87
C LYS A 3 -5.92 45.71 19.58
N ASP A 4 -4.96 46.26 18.86
CA ASP A 4 -3.64 45.68 18.50
C ASP A 4 -2.90 45.03 19.69
N LYS A 5 -3.16 45.50 20.90
CA LYS A 5 -2.59 44.96 22.14
C LYS A 5 -3.02 43.50 22.46
N GLN A 6 -4.14 43.01 21.90
CA GLN A 6 -4.63 41.67 22.11
C GLN A 6 -4.17 40.68 21.04
N ILE A 7 -3.81 41.17 19.85
CA ILE A 7 -3.39 40.35 18.70
C ILE A 7 -1.93 39.93 18.82
N LYS A 8 -1.04 40.83 19.26
CA LYS A 8 0.40 40.52 19.41
C LYS A 8 0.73 39.28 20.26
N PRO A 9 0.14 39.08 21.45
CA PRO A 9 0.40 37.87 22.24
C PRO A 9 -0.09 36.60 21.55
N ILE A 10 -1.19 36.66 20.80
CA ILE A 10 -1.75 35.50 20.08
C ILE A 10 -0.80 35.11 18.92
N ILE A 11 -0.33 36.10 18.15
CA ILE A 11 0.64 35.87 17.07
C ILE A 11 1.92 35.27 17.64
N GLN A 12 2.45 35.79 18.73
CA GLN A 12 3.65 35.27 19.38
C GLN A 12 3.48 33.86 19.91
N TYR A 13 2.29 33.51 20.45
CA TYR A 13 1.95 32.16 20.89
C TYR A 13 1.88 31.18 19.70
N VAL A 14 1.23 31.58 18.60
CA VAL A 14 1.12 30.79 17.37
C VAL A 14 2.51 30.52 16.77
N HIS A 15 3.37 31.56 16.65
CA HIS A 15 4.74 31.41 16.17
C HIS A 15 5.57 30.46 17.05
N LYS A 16 5.43 30.57 18.37
CA LYS A 16 6.13 29.67 19.30
C LYS A 16 5.64 28.23 19.19
N SER A 17 4.33 28.03 19.04
CA SER A 17 3.73 26.71 18.82
C SER A 17 4.19 26.08 17.51
N LEU A 18 4.21 26.84 16.41
CA LEU A 18 4.72 26.39 15.11
C LEU A 18 6.20 26.00 15.20
N TYR A 19 7.03 26.84 15.82
CA TYR A 19 8.45 26.52 15.99
C TYR A 19 8.68 25.24 16.80
N ILE A 20 7.94 25.05 17.91
CA ILE A 20 8.01 23.81 18.71
C ILE A 20 7.56 22.59 17.90
N CYS A 21 6.52 22.75 17.07
CA CYS A 21 6.02 21.70 16.19
C CYS A 21 7.07 21.33 15.14
N GLU A 22 7.68 22.31 14.48
CA GLU A 22 8.78 22.11 13.53
C GLU A 22 9.99 21.41 14.15
N GLN A 23 10.41 21.81 15.35
CA GLN A 23 11.52 21.15 16.06
C GLN A 23 11.18 19.71 16.44
N LYS A 24 9.93 19.44 16.84
CA LYS A 24 9.46 18.09 17.16
C LYS A 24 9.37 17.21 15.92
N ILE A 25 8.88 17.75 14.81
CA ILE A 25 8.86 17.06 13.50
C ILE A 25 10.29 16.75 13.07
N LYS A 26 11.21 17.73 13.12
CA LYS A 26 12.61 17.53 12.77
C LYS A 26 13.27 16.43 13.62
N SER A 27 13.04 16.44 14.95
CA SER A 27 13.55 15.39 15.85
C SER A 27 12.95 14.01 15.54
N LEU A 28 11.65 13.93 15.17
CA LEU A 28 11.00 12.69 14.75
C LEU A 28 11.58 12.19 13.41
N MET A 29 11.83 13.08 12.44
CA MET A 29 12.44 12.76 11.16
C MET A 29 13.87 12.24 11.32
N GLU A 30 14.68 12.88 12.18
CA GLU A 30 16.04 12.44 12.52
C GLU A 30 16.03 11.02 13.13
N ASN A 31 15.02 10.67 13.93
CA ASN A 31 14.86 9.33 14.51
C ASN A 31 14.34 8.28 13.52
N LEU A 32 13.51 8.65 12.52
CA LEU A 32 12.97 7.73 11.53
C LEU A 32 13.92 7.54 10.34
N GLY A 33 14.73 8.56 10.01
CA GLY A 33 15.60 8.56 8.83
C GLY A 33 14.87 8.83 7.51
N TYR A 34 13.58 9.18 7.56
CA TYR A 34 12.75 9.60 6.43
C TYR A 34 11.57 10.45 6.90
N ASP A 35 11.00 11.23 5.97
CA ASP A 35 9.77 11.99 6.18
C ASP A 35 8.54 11.14 5.79
N LYS A 36 7.72 10.78 6.78
CA LYS A 36 6.53 9.95 6.59
C LYS A 36 5.38 10.65 5.85
N THR A 37 5.46 11.96 5.66
CA THR A 37 4.47 12.76 4.92
C THR A 37 4.81 12.91 3.44
N SER A 38 6.04 12.51 3.03
CA SER A 38 6.57 12.65 1.68
C SER A 38 6.74 11.30 1.02
N ILE A 39 5.98 11.04 -0.07
CA ILE A 39 6.11 9.82 -0.88
C ILE A 39 7.55 9.68 -1.39
N ALA A 40 8.16 10.77 -1.86
CA ALA A 40 9.55 10.76 -2.34
C ALA A 40 10.52 10.32 -1.24
N SER A 41 10.39 10.86 -0.04
CA SER A 41 11.24 10.48 1.10
C SER A 41 11.04 9.03 1.53
N ILE A 42 9.80 8.56 1.60
CA ILE A 42 9.47 7.16 1.90
C ILE A 42 10.08 6.24 0.85
N PHE A 43 9.96 6.61 -0.44
CA PHE A 43 10.50 5.83 -1.55
C PHE A 43 12.02 5.76 -1.50
N GLU A 44 12.72 6.90 -1.35
CA GLU A 44 14.18 6.91 -1.21
C GLU A 44 14.66 6.04 -0.02
N TYR A 45 13.95 6.12 1.10
CA TYR A 45 14.25 5.26 2.24
C TYR A 45 14.05 3.78 1.90
N SER A 46 12.97 3.43 1.18
CA SER A 46 12.68 2.06 0.78
C SER A 46 13.77 1.43 -0.10
N LYS A 47 14.50 2.22 -0.90
CA LYS A 47 15.58 1.74 -1.76
C LYS A 47 16.73 1.09 -0.98
N ARG A 48 16.92 1.46 0.29
CA ARG A 48 17.94 0.86 1.18
C ARG A 48 17.66 -0.61 1.47
N LEU A 49 16.43 -1.11 1.22
CA LEU A 49 16.10 -2.54 1.32
C LEU A 49 16.70 -3.35 0.18
N ILE A 50 16.92 -2.75 -1.00
CA ILE A 50 17.31 -3.47 -2.21
C ILE A 50 18.65 -4.19 -2.00
N GLY A 51 18.66 -5.51 -2.24
CA GLY A 51 19.83 -6.37 -2.05
C GLY A 51 19.99 -6.89 -0.62
N HIS A 52 19.21 -6.40 0.34
CA HIS A 52 19.30 -6.75 1.75
C HIS A 52 18.09 -7.55 2.23
N SER A 53 18.21 -8.13 3.41
CA SER A 53 17.12 -8.73 4.21
C SER A 53 16.79 -7.81 5.39
N LEU A 54 15.64 -8.03 6.05
CA LEU A 54 15.32 -7.29 7.28
C LEU A 54 16.36 -7.53 8.37
N ASN A 55 16.88 -8.74 8.45
CA ASN A 55 17.90 -9.09 9.44
C ASN A 55 19.21 -8.28 9.27
N GLU A 56 19.50 -7.78 8.07
CA GLU A 56 20.69 -6.97 7.78
C GLU A 56 20.47 -5.48 8.04
N VAL A 57 19.23 -4.96 7.85
CA VAL A 57 18.94 -3.52 7.87
C VAL A 57 18.23 -3.04 9.13
N VAL A 58 17.61 -3.93 9.91
CA VAL A 58 16.93 -3.58 11.16
C VAL A 58 17.90 -3.65 12.33
N ASP A 59 17.77 -2.70 13.26
CA ASP A 59 18.61 -2.62 14.45
C ASP A 59 18.50 -3.90 15.30
N LYS A 60 19.65 -4.51 15.59
CA LYS A 60 19.75 -5.76 16.35
C LYS A 60 19.25 -5.64 17.79
N SER A 61 19.17 -4.45 18.35
CA SER A 61 18.60 -4.23 19.68
C SER A 61 17.11 -4.60 19.73
N LEU A 62 16.37 -4.36 18.63
CA LEU A 62 14.97 -4.75 18.46
C LEU A 62 14.76 -6.27 18.43
N PHE A 63 15.77 -7.05 17.98
CA PHE A 63 15.66 -8.52 17.94
C PHE A 63 15.57 -9.18 19.32
N LYS A 64 16.14 -8.57 20.37
CA LYS A 64 16.03 -9.10 21.72
C LYS A 64 14.60 -9.05 22.25
N GLU A 65 13.89 -7.95 21.97
CA GLU A 65 12.48 -7.81 22.32
C GLU A 65 11.59 -8.76 21.51
N LEU A 66 11.92 -8.98 20.23
CA LEU A 66 11.16 -9.83 19.32
C LEU A 66 11.22 -11.32 19.65
N LYS A 67 12.37 -11.80 20.12
CA LYS A 67 12.51 -13.18 20.61
C LYS A 67 11.66 -13.45 21.87
N LEU A 68 11.41 -12.41 22.68
CA LEU A 68 10.57 -12.49 23.87
C LEU A 68 9.07 -12.48 23.54
N GLN A 69 8.65 -11.88 22.42
CA GLN A 69 7.24 -11.76 22.02
C GLN A 69 6.71 -12.90 21.13
N GLY A 70 7.51 -13.94 20.89
CA GLY A 70 7.14 -15.05 20.01
C GLY A 70 7.16 -14.63 18.53
N GLN A 71 8.02 -15.28 17.75
CA GLN A 71 8.32 -15.05 16.32
C GLN A 71 7.11 -14.55 15.53
N GLY A 72 7.19 -13.31 15.06
CA GLY A 72 6.21 -12.52 14.35
C GLY A 72 5.08 -13.29 13.65
N LYS A 73 3.91 -13.34 14.28
CA LYS A 73 2.68 -13.91 13.71
C LYS A 73 2.15 -13.11 12.52
N GLY A 74 2.71 -11.92 12.24
CA GLY A 74 2.34 -11.05 11.13
C GLY A 74 2.86 -11.49 9.77
N GLY A 75 2.24 -11.02 8.71
CA GLY A 75 2.76 -11.13 7.34
C GLY A 75 4.07 -10.36 7.16
N LEU A 76 4.79 -10.61 6.05
CA LEU A 76 6.05 -9.90 5.77
C LEU A 76 5.83 -8.38 5.64
N GLY A 77 4.67 -7.94 5.08
CA GLY A 77 4.29 -6.52 5.02
C GLY A 77 4.31 -5.87 6.40
N GLN A 78 3.61 -6.44 7.37
CA GLN A 78 3.58 -5.95 8.75
C GLN A 78 4.97 -5.89 9.41
N MET A 79 5.87 -6.82 9.06
CA MET A 79 7.25 -6.77 9.55
C MET A 79 8.00 -5.57 8.97
N ILE A 80 7.82 -5.27 7.68
CA ILE A 80 8.42 -4.10 7.03
C ILE A 80 7.87 -2.81 7.65
N GLU A 81 6.56 -2.69 7.79
CA GLU A 81 5.89 -1.54 8.41
C GLU A 81 6.45 -1.29 9.81
N LYS A 82 6.38 -2.28 10.68
CA LYS A 82 6.72 -2.14 12.08
C LYS A 82 8.23 -1.97 12.33
N TYR A 83 9.07 -2.76 11.68
CA TYR A 83 10.48 -2.85 12.06
C TYR A 83 11.41 -2.03 11.19
N TYR A 84 11.08 -1.87 9.91
CA TYR A 84 11.87 -1.07 8.99
C TYR A 84 11.40 0.38 8.96
N PHE A 85 10.11 0.59 8.66
CA PHE A 85 9.54 1.95 8.64
C PHE A 85 9.20 2.48 10.03
N LYS A 86 9.23 1.63 11.07
CA LYS A 86 8.86 1.99 12.46
C LYS A 86 7.46 2.63 12.53
N TYR A 87 6.54 2.10 11.73
CA TYR A 87 5.16 2.53 11.66
C TYR A 87 4.28 1.61 12.52
N ASP A 88 3.36 2.19 13.29
CA ASP A 88 2.44 1.38 14.08
C ASP A 88 1.41 0.70 13.19
N ILE A 89 1.36 -0.63 13.29
CA ILE A 89 0.38 -1.42 12.55
C ILE A 89 -1.00 -1.07 13.07
N ASN A 90 -1.85 -0.55 12.19
CA ASN A 90 -3.26 -0.30 12.49
C ASN A 90 -4.15 -1.12 11.54
N ASN A 91 -5.46 -1.15 11.82
CA ASN A 91 -6.48 -1.76 10.97
C ASN A 91 -7.38 -0.69 10.34
N ASP A 92 -6.89 0.53 10.22
CA ASP A 92 -7.64 1.62 9.65
C ASP A 92 -7.91 1.39 8.16
N PRO A 93 -9.04 1.87 7.64
CA PRO A 93 -9.36 1.77 6.23
C PRO A 93 -8.51 2.71 5.35
N THR A 94 -7.68 3.56 5.97
CA THR A 94 -6.77 4.49 5.30
C THR A 94 -5.47 3.81 4.85
N PRO A 95 -4.72 4.39 3.90
CA PRO A 95 -3.39 3.91 3.53
C PRO A 95 -2.42 3.87 4.72
N ASP A 96 -1.42 2.98 4.66
CA ASP A 96 -0.44 2.78 5.76
C ASP A 96 0.30 4.07 6.12
N PHE A 97 0.74 4.85 5.13
CA PHE A 97 1.30 6.20 5.34
C PHE A 97 0.18 7.22 5.10
N GLN A 98 -0.64 7.46 6.12
CA GLN A 98 -1.87 8.26 6.00
C GLN A 98 -1.61 9.67 5.46
N GLU A 99 -0.59 10.36 6.02
CA GLU A 99 -0.25 11.73 5.66
C GLU A 99 0.27 11.85 4.22
N ALA A 100 0.91 10.78 3.70
CA ALA A 100 1.38 10.71 2.33
C ALA A 100 0.32 10.16 1.35
N GLY A 101 -0.76 9.55 1.85
CA GLY A 101 -1.74 8.85 1.04
C GLY A 101 -1.18 7.61 0.32
N LEU A 102 -0.18 6.95 0.90
CA LEU A 102 0.58 5.87 0.29
C LEU A 102 0.35 4.55 1.02
N GLU A 103 -0.08 3.53 0.31
CA GLU A 103 -0.23 2.17 0.83
C GLU A 103 1.06 1.37 0.65
N LEU A 104 1.48 0.60 1.64
CA LEU A 104 2.61 -0.33 1.53
C LEU A 104 2.13 -1.74 1.21
N LYS A 105 2.70 -2.34 0.18
CA LYS A 105 2.44 -3.74 -0.17
C LYS A 105 3.74 -4.49 -0.42
N ALA A 106 3.91 -5.62 0.25
CA ALA A 106 4.99 -6.56 0.00
C ALA A 106 4.49 -7.74 -0.83
N THR A 107 5.21 -8.11 -1.89
CA THR A 107 4.85 -9.21 -2.78
C THR A 107 6.04 -10.10 -3.10
N GLY A 108 5.79 -11.41 -3.21
CA GLY A 108 6.83 -12.40 -3.47
C GLY A 108 7.16 -12.58 -4.95
N LEU A 109 8.45 -12.67 -5.23
CA LEU A 109 9.00 -13.19 -6.47
C LEU A 109 9.52 -14.61 -6.25
N LYS A 110 9.52 -15.43 -7.28
CA LYS A 110 10.17 -16.75 -7.31
C LYS A 110 11.02 -16.88 -8.56
N LYS A 111 12.08 -17.65 -8.51
CA LYS A 111 12.83 -18.05 -9.70
C LYS A 111 12.12 -19.19 -10.41
N ASN A 112 12.00 -19.11 -11.74
CA ASN A 112 11.62 -20.25 -12.56
C ASN A 112 12.82 -21.20 -12.77
N LYS A 113 12.64 -22.30 -13.53
CA LYS A 113 13.71 -23.25 -13.82
C LYS A 113 14.91 -22.63 -14.56
N GLY A 114 14.69 -21.55 -15.30
CA GLY A 114 15.73 -20.78 -16.01
C GLY A 114 16.39 -19.68 -15.16
N GLY A 115 16.04 -19.56 -13.86
CA GLY A 115 16.57 -18.53 -12.98
C GLY A 115 15.88 -17.16 -13.09
N GLU A 116 14.90 -16.99 -13.97
CA GLU A 116 14.19 -15.71 -14.13
C GLU A 116 13.21 -15.46 -12.99
N LEU A 117 13.14 -14.20 -12.56
CA LEU A 117 12.20 -13.73 -11.57
C LEU A 117 10.78 -13.66 -12.12
N GLN A 118 9.84 -14.30 -11.44
CA GLN A 118 8.41 -14.31 -11.75
C GLN A 118 7.59 -13.97 -10.53
N ILE A 119 6.39 -13.41 -10.75
CA ILE A 119 5.41 -13.19 -9.68
C ILE A 119 5.04 -14.54 -9.04
N LYS A 120 5.13 -14.60 -7.72
CA LYS A 120 4.77 -15.78 -6.95
C LYS A 120 3.26 -15.91 -6.76
N GLU A 121 2.60 -14.79 -6.48
CA GLU A 121 1.20 -14.76 -6.08
C GLU A 121 0.50 -13.46 -6.50
N ARG A 122 -0.82 -13.40 -6.33
CA ARG A 122 -1.62 -12.16 -6.47
C ARG A 122 -1.26 -11.15 -5.39
N LEU A 123 -1.53 -9.88 -5.63
CA LEU A 123 -1.43 -8.85 -4.61
C LEU A 123 -2.80 -8.66 -3.94
N VAL A 124 -2.90 -9.00 -2.66
CA VAL A 124 -4.11 -8.73 -1.89
C VAL A 124 -4.12 -7.26 -1.49
N CYS A 125 -5.22 -6.59 -1.81
CA CYS A 125 -5.39 -5.16 -1.59
C CYS A 125 -6.16 -4.87 -0.32
N ASP A 126 -7.44 -5.27 -0.28
CA ASP A 126 -8.33 -4.97 0.84
C ASP A 126 -9.38 -6.08 1.04
N MET A 127 -9.92 -6.19 2.26
CA MET A 127 -10.97 -7.16 2.57
C MET A 127 -12.32 -6.65 2.08
N ILE A 128 -13.13 -7.54 1.49
CA ILE A 128 -14.49 -7.20 1.06
C ILE A 128 -15.45 -7.40 2.24
N ASP A 129 -16.02 -6.29 2.72
CA ASP A 129 -17.22 -6.33 3.55
C ASP A 129 -18.43 -6.26 2.61
N TYR A 130 -19.17 -7.37 2.52
CA TYR A 130 -20.31 -7.47 1.60
C TYR A 130 -21.43 -6.49 1.91
N CYS A 131 -21.60 -6.09 3.18
CA CYS A 131 -22.68 -5.20 3.59
C CYS A 131 -22.35 -3.73 3.33
N SER A 132 -21.08 -3.33 3.45
CA SER A 132 -20.66 -1.95 3.20
C SER A 132 -20.40 -1.67 1.73
N VAL A 133 -19.73 -2.59 1.02
CA VAL A 133 -19.26 -2.40 -0.36
C VAL A 133 -20.39 -2.12 -1.37
N VAL A 134 -21.61 -2.61 -1.10
CA VAL A 134 -22.78 -2.38 -1.98
C VAL A 134 -23.20 -0.89 -2.05
N ASN A 135 -22.75 -0.08 -1.11
CA ASN A 135 -23.00 1.36 -1.06
C ASN A 135 -21.82 2.19 -1.59
N GLU A 136 -20.71 1.54 -1.95
CA GLU A 136 -19.52 2.22 -2.45
C GLU A 136 -19.62 2.46 -3.96
N GLN A 137 -19.04 3.59 -4.39
CA GLN A 137 -18.71 3.87 -5.79
C GLN A 137 -17.20 3.71 -5.93
N PHE A 138 -16.71 3.33 -7.10
CA PHE A 138 -15.30 3.02 -7.31
C PHE A 138 -14.38 4.13 -6.80
N GLU A 139 -14.60 5.40 -7.21
CA GLU A 139 -13.74 6.55 -6.87
C GLU A 139 -13.71 6.91 -5.39
N THR A 140 -14.74 6.51 -4.67
CA THR A 140 -14.87 6.77 -3.23
C THR A 140 -14.75 5.49 -2.40
N SER A 141 -14.51 4.36 -3.05
CA SER A 141 -14.37 3.07 -2.38
C SER A 141 -13.11 3.02 -1.52
N LEU A 142 -13.20 2.29 -0.42
CA LEU A 142 -12.03 2.03 0.43
C LEU A 142 -10.90 1.36 -0.36
N PHE A 143 -11.25 0.45 -1.27
CA PHE A 143 -10.28 -0.18 -2.17
C PHE A 143 -9.49 0.85 -2.98
N TYR A 144 -10.16 1.77 -3.68
CA TYR A 144 -9.50 2.75 -4.54
C TYR A 144 -8.69 3.75 -3.72
N LEU A 145 -9.29 4.32 -2.68
CA LEU A 145 -8.61 5.29 -1.81
C LEU A 145 -7.34 4.73 -1.19
N LYS A 146 -7.35 3.43 -0.84
CA LYS A 146 -6.21 2.74 -0.24
C LYS A 146 -5.15 2.35 -1.27
N CYS A 147 -5.55 1.85 -2.44
CA CYS A 147 -4.64 1.20 -3.38
C CYS A 147 -4.29 2.02 -4.62
N ARG A 148 -4.78 3.26 -4.75
CA ARG A 148 -4.52 4.10 -5.94
C ARG A 148 -3.04 4.43 -6.12
N ILE A 149 -2.30 4.60 -5.00
CA ILE A 149 -0.85 4.81 -4.98
C ILE A 149 -0.26 3.82 -3.97
N MET A 150 0.65 2.98 -4.42
CA MET A 150 1.23 1.92 -3.60
C MET A 150 2.76 1.95 -3.65
N LEU A 151 3.41 1.82 -2.50
CA LEU A 151 4.80 1.40 -2.42
C LEU A 151 4.85 -0.13 -2.50
N LEU A 152 5.22 -0.65 -3.67
CA LEU A 152 5.38 -2.09 -3.88
C LEU A 152 6.82 -2.51 -3.57
N ILE A 153 6.97 -3.43 -2.63
CA ILE A 153 8.26 -4.00 -2.22
C ILE A 153 8.27 -5.48 -2.65
N PHE A 154 9.16 -5.83 -3.57
CA PHE A 154 9.31 -7.18 -4.09
C PHE A 154 10.44 -7.91 -3.37
N TYR A 155 10.13 -9.06 -2.78
CA TYR A 155 11.12 -9.92 -2.14
C TYR A 155 11.27 -11.27 -2.86
N LEU A 156 12.45 -11.86 -2.82
CA LEU A 156 12.69 -13.19 -3.35
C LEU A 156 12.23 -14.24 -2.33
N TYR A 157 11.19 -14.97 -2.68
CA TYR A 157 10.72 -16.09 -1.88
C TYR A 157 11.62 -17.32 -2.11
N GLU A 158 12.13 -17.86 -1.04
CA GLU A 158 12.90 -19.10 -1.01
C GLU A 158 12.31 -20.03 0.05
N LYS A 159 12.03 -21.29 -0.37
CA LYS A 159 11.42 -22.27 0.53
C LYS A 159 12.37 -22.61 1.69
N GLY A 160 11.88 -22.51 2.92
CA GLY A 160 12.66 -22.81 4.12
C GLY A 160 13.48 -21.65 4.66
N VAL A 161 13.56 -20.53 3.93
CA VAL A 161 14.22 -19.32 4.42
C VAL A 161 13.26 -18.56 5.33
N SER A 162 13.78 -18.05 6.46
CA SER A 162 13.01 -17.22 7.39
C SER A 162 12.55 -15.91 6.71
N LYS A 163 11.39 -15.40 7.09
CA LYS A 163 10.91 -14.08 6.60
C LYS A 163 11.90 -12.94 6.88
N TRP A 164 12.70 -13.05 7.93
CA TRP A 164 13.74 -12.08 8.28
C TRP A 164 14.91 -12.07 7.32
N ASP A 165 15.17 -13.19 6.66
CA ASP A 165 16.33 -13.42 5.80
C ASP A 165 15.99 -13.37 4.31
N LEU A 166 14.69 -13.16 3.95
CA LEU A 166 14.28 -12.98 2.56
C LEU A 166 14.86 -11.68 2.00
N ARG A 167 15.48 -11.74 0.82
CA ARG A 167 16.11 -10.59 0.17
C ARG A 167 15.09 -9.77 -0.61
N TYR A 168 15.16 -8.45 -0.46
CA TYR A 168 14.36 -7.49 -1.22
C TYR A 168 15.06 -7.20 -2.55
N ILE A 169 14.29 -7.26 -3.64
CA ILE A 169 14.83 -7.19 -5.01
C ILE A 169 14.50 -5.86 -5.66
N TYR A 170 13.26 -5.39 -5.49
CA TYR A 170 12.76 -4.15 -6.07
C TYR A 170 11.88 -3.40 -5.08
N THR A 171 11.92 -2.06 -5.19
CA THR A 171 10.90 -1.16 -4.64
C THR A 171 10.43 -0.24 -5.76
N VAL A 172 9.14 0.09 -5.79
CA VAL A 172 8.57 0.97 -6.81
C VAL A 172 7.34 1.67 -6.24
N ILE A 173 7.16 2.94 -6.56
CA ILE A 173 5.88 3.62 -6.40
C ILE A 173 5.04 3.26 -7.62
N TRP A 174 3.88 2.66 -7.38
CA TRP A 174 2.93 2.29 -8.42
C TRP A 174 1.64 3.08 -8.23
N GLN A 175 1.39 4.00 -9.13
CA GLN A 175 0.10 4.63 -9.30
C GLN A 175 -0.65 3.88 -10.40
N LEU A 176 -1.93 3.58 -10.17
CA LEU A 176 -2.74 2.87 -11.16
C LEU A 176 -2.88 3.74 -12.43
N PRO A 177 -2.37 3.30 -13.61
CA PRO A 177 -2.47 4.05 -14.85
C PRO A 177 -3.92 4.22 -15.30
N GLU A 178 -4.27 5.35 -15.93
CA GLU A 178 -5.64 5.64 -16.37
C GLU A 178 -6.25 4.54 -17.26
N LYS A 179 -5.47 4.00 -18.19
CA LYS A 179 -5.91 2.89 -19.05
C LYS A 179 -6.29 1.64 -18.27
N ASP A 180 -5.58 1.39 -17.17
CA ASP A 180 -5.81 0.22 -16.32
C ASP A 180 -6.95 0.49 -15.33
N LEU A 181 -7.14 1.76 -14.93
CA LEU A 181 -8.24 2.19 -14.06
C LEU A 181 -9.61 1.89 -14.67
N LEU A 182 -9.77 2.02 -15.99
CA LEU A 182 -11.02 1.69 -16.67
C LEU A 182 -11.38 0.21 -16.49
N ILE A 183 -10.40 -0.68 -16.64
CA ILE A 183 -10.59 -2.13 -16.47
C ILE A 183 -10.82 -2.46 -15.00
N ILE A 184 -10.01 -1.90 -14.10
CA ILE A 184 -10.14 -2.14 -12.65
C ILE A 184 -11.49 -1.66 -12.13
N ARG A 185 -12.01 -0.53 -12.64
CA ARG A 185 -13.36 -0.03 -12.34
C ARG A 185 -14.43 -1.02 -12.80
N GLN A 186 -14.36 -1.50 -14.05
CA GLN A 186 -15.31 -2.49 -14.58
C GLN A 186 -15.29 -3.77 -13.76
N ASP A 187 -14.09 -4.21 -13.34
CA ASP A 187 -13.92 -5.37 -12.48
C ASP A 187 -14.54 -5.13 -11.10
N PHE A 188 -14.33 -3.95 -10.50
CA PHE A 188 -14.93 -3.56 -9.23
C PHE A 188 -16.45 -3.56 -9.33
N ASP A 189 -17.01 -2.91 -10.35
CA ASP A 189 -18.45 -2.84 -10.58
C ASP A 189 -19.05 -4.23 -10.82
N THR A 190 -18.34 -5.11 -11.53
CA THR A 190 -18.76 -6.50 -11.74
C THR A 190 -18.88 -7.25 -10.42
N ILE A 191 -17.87 -7.12 -9.55
CA ILE A 191 -17.86 -7.75 -8.22
C ILE A 191 -19.01 -7.19 -7.36
N VAL A 192 -19.13 -5.85 -7.29
CA VAL A 192 -20.14 -5.20 -6.46
C VAL A 192 -21.56 -5.49 -6.96
N ASN A 193 -21.78 -5.52 -8.26
CA ASN A 193 -23.08 -5.85 -8.84
C ASN A 193 -23.50 -7.30 -8.55
N LYS A 194 -22.58 -8.27 -8.56
CA LYS A 194 -22.89 -9.64 -8.09
C LYS A 194 -23.31 -9.64 -6.63
N ILE A 195 -22.63 -8.88 -5.78
CA ILE A 195 -22.99 -8.77 -4.36
C ILE A 195 -24.39 -8.13 -4.19
N LYS A 196 -24.68 -7.07 -4.96
CA LYS A 196 -26.01 -6.40 -4.97
C LYS A 196 -27.15 -7.32 -5.40
N LYS A 197 -26.85 -8.34 -6.21
CA LYS A 197 -27.84 -9.38 -6.60
C LYS A 197 -27.99 -10.50 -5.57
N GLY A 198 -27.24 -10.47 -4.45
CA GLY A 198 -27.23 -11.56 -3.47
C GLY A 198 -26.42 -12.78 -3.92
N GLU A 199 -25.53 -12.61 -4.90
CA GLU A 199 -24.74 -13.67 -5.55
C GLU A 199 -23.26 -13.66 -5.09
N ALA A 200 -22.94 -13.09 -3.91
CA ALA A 200 -21.55 -13.04 -3.42
C ALA A 200 -20.94 -14.45 -3.23
N HIS A 201 -21.76 -15.47 -2.99
CA HIS A 201 -21.34 -16.88 -2.89
C HIS A 201 -20.87 -17.46 -4.23
N GLU A 202 -21.30 -16.88 -5.36
CA GLU A 202 -20.94 -17.29 -6.73
C GLU A 202 -19.75 -16.51 -7.30
N LEU A 203 -19.22 -15.52 -6.56
CA LEU A 203 -18.06 -14.77 -7.03
C LEU A 203 -16.90 -15.70 -7.41
N SER A 204 -16.36 -15.49 -8.61
CA SER A 204 -15.23 -16.23 -9.17
C SER A 204 -14.10 -15.27 -9.58
N GLU A 205 -12.87 -15.76 -9.56
CA GLU A 205 -11.74 -15.00 -10.10
C GLU A 205 -11.77 -14.91 -11.64
N GLY A 206 -12.58 -15.75 -12.29
CA GLY A 206 -12.85 -15.71 -13.72
C GLY A 206 -13.80 -14.59 -14.16
N ASP A 207 -14.50 -13.94 -13.22
CA ASP A 207 -15.50 -12.92 -13.52
C ASP A 207 -14.90 -11.59 -14.01
N THR A 208 -13.60 -11.39 -13.85
CA THR A 208 -12.91 -10.09 -13.97
C THR A 208 -11.56 -10.25 -14.64
N ASP A 209 -10.88 -9.13 -15.00
CA ASP A 209 -9.61 -9.15 -15.74
C ASP A 209 -8.38 -8.82 -14.88
N TYR A 210 -8.35 -7.67 -14.21
CA TYR A 210 -7.20 -7.20 -13.40
C TYR A 210 -7.45 -7.29 -11.91
N LEU A 211 -8.63 -6.90 -11.44
CA LEU A 211 -9.05 -6.99 -10.05
C LEU A 211 -9.92 -8.22 -9.84
N ALA A 212 -9.71 -8.97 -8.79
CA ALA A 212 -10.52 -10.14 -8.47
C ALA A 212 -10.94 -10.18 -7.01
N ALA A 213 -12.09 -10.83 -6.74
CA ALA A 213 -12.55 -11.17 -5.40
C ALA A 213 -11.95 -12.51 -4.96
N CYS A 214 -10.68 -12.51 -4.53
CA CYS A 214 -10.00 -13.75 -4.14
C CYS A 214 -10.51 -14.30 -2.80
N ARG A 215 -10.57 -15.63 -2.67
CA ARG A 215 -10.93 -16.29 -1.40
C ARG A 215 -9.87 -15.98 -0.33
N LYS A 216 -10.35 -15.70 0.89
CA LYS A 216 -9.57 -15.52 2.10
C LYS A 216 -10.05 -16.44 3.21
N GLY A 217 -9.17 -16.63 4.19
CA GLY A 217 -9.46 -17.49 5.33
C GLY A 217 -8.85 -18.89 5.20
N GLN A 218 -8.96 -19.65 6.28
CA GLN A 218 -8.47 -21.03 6.35
C GLN A 218 -9.56 -22.02 5.92
N LYS A 219 -9.15 -23.25 5.59
CA LYS A 219 -10.10 -24.35 5.31
C LYS A 219 -10.98 -24.57 6.54
N GLY A 220 -12.32 -24.49 6.34
CA GLY A 220 -13.30 -24.64 7.43
C GLY A 220 -13.70 -23.34 8.13
N GLU A 221 -13.18 -22.18 7.71
CA GLU A 221 -13.67 -20.90 8.22
C GLU A 221 -15.14 -20.69 7.85
N LYS A 222 -15.93 -20.21 8.82
CA LYS A 222 -17.36 -19.93 8.62
C LYS A 222 -17.56 -18.85 7.55
N PRO A 223 -18.46 -19.08 6.59
CA PRO A 223 -18.79 -18.06 5.59
C PRO A 223 -19.45 -16.85 6.25
N ARG A 224 -19.46 -15.73 5.53
CA ARG A 224 -19.98 -14.43 5.97
C ARG A 224 -21.40 -14.24 5.45
N LYS A 225 -22.20 -13.49 6.22
CA LYS A 225 -23.48 -12.97 5.72
C LYS A 225 -23.23 -12.05 4.52
N GLN A 226 -24.14 -12.04 3.58
CA GLN A 226 -24.17 -11.11 2.47
C GLN A 226 -25.51 -10.39 2.44
N PRO A 227 -25.61 -9.19 1.86
CA PRO A 227 -26.89 -8.52 1.66
C PRO A 227 -27.70 -9.25 0.57
N PHE A 228 -29.01 -9.10 0.63
CA PHE A 228 -29.96 -9.56 -0.39
C PHE A 228 -30.01 -11.08 -0.63
N SER A 229 -29.44 -11.89 0.28
CA SER A 229 -29.50 -13.36 0.19
C SER A 229 -29.26 -14.00 1.56
N ASP A 230 -29.98 -15.07 1.85
CA ASP A 230 -29.79 -15.92 3.04
C ASP A 230 -28.63 -16.92 2.87
N ILE A 231 -28.11 -17.08 1.63
CA ILE A 231 -26.99 -17.97 1.35
C ILE A 231 -25.70 -17.28 1.78
N PRO A 232 -24.96 -17.82 2.76
CA PRO A 232 -23.72 -17.18 3.22
C PRO A 232 -22.60 -17.35 2.19
N ALA A 233 -21.75 -16.30 2.04
CA ALA A 233 -20.66 -16.26 1.07
C ALA A 233 -19.29 -16.51 1.72
N PRO A 234 -18.33 -17.15 1.02
CA PRO A 234 -16.96 -17.28 1.50
C PRO A 234 -16.33 -15.90 1.74
N ARG A 235 -15.47 -15.77 2.76
CA ARG A 235 -14.69 -14.55 2.97
C ARG A 235 -13.80 -14.25 1.76
N ARG A 236 -13.83 -13.01 1.27
CA ARG A 236 -13.05 -12.57 0.10
C ARG A 236 -12.34 -11.26 0.33
N ALA A 237 -11.36 -11.00 -0.52
CA ALA A 237 -10.64 -9.73 -0.58
C ALA A 237 -10.50 -9.29 -2.04
N PHE A 238 -10.46 -7.99 -2.27
CA PHE A 238 -9.97 -7.41 -3.51
C PHE A 238 -8.49 -7.76 -3.68
N SER A 239 -8.11 -8.19 -4.87
CA SER A 239 -6.73 -8.53 -5.18
C SER A 239 -6.39 -8.27 -6.64
N LEU A 240 -5.22 -7.70 -6.91
CA LEU A 240 -4.70 -7.61 -8.26
C LEU A 240 -4.22 -9.00 -8.71
N LYS A 241 -4.71 -9.44 -9.86
CA LYS A 241 -4.43 -10.78 -10.40
C LYS A 241 -2.94 -10.96 -10.76
N PRO A 242 -2.42 -12.20 -10.73
CA PRO A 242 -1.02 -12.46 -11.12
C PRO A 242 -0.69 -11.99 -12.53
N ALA A 243 -1.67 -11.94 -13.45
CA ALA A 243 -1.46 -11.42 -14.80
C ALA A 243 -1.09 -9.93 -14.76
N TYR A 244 -1.88 -9.11 -14.04
CA TYR A 244 -1.61 -7.70 -13.87
C TYR A 244 -0.29 -7.44 -13.11
N MET A 245 -0.02 -8.22 -12.06
CA MET A 245 1.26 -8.15 -11.35
C MET A 245 2.47 -8.46 -12.24
N ARG A 246 2.32 -9.33 -13.26
CA ARG A 246 3.39 -9.56 -14.26
C ARG A 246 3.64 -8.32 -15.13
N THR A 247 2.60 -7.58 -15.50
CA THR A 247 2.74 -6.30 -16.22
C THR A 247 3.55 -5.30 -15.39
N ILE A 248 3.21 -5.15 -14.09
CA ILE A 248 3.98 -4.31 -13.17
C ILE A 248 5.44 -4.77 -13.09
N LEU A 249 5.68 -6.07 -12.91
CA LEU A 249 7.05 -6.60 -12.82
C LEU A 249 7.85 -6.38 -14.10
N SER A 250 7.22 -6.53 -15.28
CA SER A 250 7.87 -6.26 -16.58
C SER A 250 8.33 -4.81 -16.62
N TYR A 251 7.43 -3.89 -16.31
CA TYR A 251 7.74 -2.47 -16.25
C TYR A 251 8.92 -2.16 -15.32
N VAL A 252 8.91 -2.70 -14.09
CA VAL A 252 10.01 -2.52 -13.11
C VAL A 252 11.35 -3.04 -13.64
N LYS A 253 11.33 -4.18 -14.35
CA LYS A 253 12.53 -4.74 -14.97
C LYS A 253 13.07 -3.88 -16.11
N ASP A 254 12.18 -3.33 -16.93
CA ASP A 254 12.54 -2.50 -18.08
C ASP A 254 13.12 -1.15 -17.63
N GLN A 255 12.57 -0.54 -16.59
CA GLN A 255 13.13 0.67 -15.95
C GLN A 255 14.56 0.43 -15.46
N LYS A 256 14.84 -0.68 -14.79
CA LYS A 256 16.20 -1.00 -14.33
C LYS A 256 17.20 -1.26 -15.46
N ARG A 257 16.76 -1.63 -16.65
CA ARG A 257 17.63 -1.76 -17.84
C ARG A 257 17.97 -0.40 -18.43
N SER A 258 17.10 0.60 -18.27
CA SER A 258 17.31 1.98 -18.75
C SER A 258 18.10 2.86 -17.77
N ASP A 259 18.27 2.45 -16.53
CA ASP A 259 18.99 3.19 -15.46
C ASP A 259 20.52 3.33 -15.68
N VAL A 260 21.02 2.97 -16.83
CA VAL A 260 22.42 3.21 -17.22
C VAL A 260 22.63 4.63 -17.81
N SER A 261 21.57 5.38 -18.10
CA SER A 261 21.68 6.77 -18.56
C SER A 261 20.34 7.51 -18.47
N ASN A 262 20.26 8.54 -17.62
CA ASN A 262 19.23 9.58 -17.55
C ASN A 262 17.79 9.10 -17.29
N ILE A 263 17.40 9.11 -16.02
CA ILE A 263 16.00 8.95 -15.61
C ILE A 263 15.28 10.28 -15.86
N GLU A 264 14.60 10.40 -16.99
CA GLU A 264 13.40 11.22 -17.05
C GLU A 264 12.26 10.40 -16.43
N ILE A 265 11.72 10.88 -15.32
CA ILE A 265 10.52 10.31 -14.69
C ILE A 265 9.39 10.51 -15.70
N PRO A 266 8.76 9.45 -16.23
CA PRO A 266 7.73 9.61 -17.24
C PRO A 266 6.53 10.37 -16.67
N SER A 267 6.00 11.28 -17.48
CA SER A 267 4.75 11.99 -17.20
C SER A 267 3.58 11.03 -16.96
N MET A 268 2.55 11.49 -16.22
CA MET A 268 1.31 10.76 -15.91
C MET A 268 0.85 9.83 -17.04
N GLY A 269 0.61 8.57 -16.72
CA GLY A 269 0.15 7.55 -17.66
C GLY A 269 1.02 6.29 -17.74
N THR A 270 2.14 6.24 -17.04
CA THR A 270 3.09 5.11 -17.12
C THR A 270 3.18 4.26 -15.85
N GLY A 271 2.40 4.61 -14.79
CA GLY A 271 2.41 3.86 -13.53
C GLY A 271 3.54 4.22 -12.57
N LEU A 272 4.38 5.22 -12.91
CA LEU A 272 5.32 5.87 -11.99
C LEU A 272 4.87 7.31 -11.74
N VAL A 273 4.99 7.75 -10.49
CA VAL A 273 4.64 9.10 -10.07
C VAL A 273 5.88 9.98 -10.12
N SER A 274 5.82 11.14 -10.79
CA SER A 274 6.88 12.15 -10.73
C SER A 274 6.80 12.94 -9.42
N GLU A 275 7.91 13.54 -9.01
CA GLU A 275 7.94 14.37 -7.79
C GLU A 275 6.99 15.59 -7.87
N THR A 276 6.70 16.07 -9.07
CA THR A 276 5.75 17.16 -9.35
C THR A 276 4.30 16.73 -9.20
N ASP A 277 3.97 15.49 -9.58
CA ASP A 277 2.62 14.93 -9.50
C ASP A 277 2.22 14.63 -8.05
N LEU A 278 3.20 14.42 -7.16
CA LEU A 278 2.99 14.15 -5.74
C LEU A 278 2.53 15.39 -4.94
N LYS A 279 2.79 16.62 -5.43
CA LYS A 279 2.45 17.86 -4.71
C LYS A 279 0.98 18.29 -4.85
N GLU A 280 0.30 17.88 -5.92
CA GLU A 280 -1.09 18.28 -6.20
C GLU A 280 -2.15 17.33 -5.62
N ASP A 281 -1.76 16.08 -5.28
CA ASP A 281 -2.67 15.02 -4.83
C ASP A 281 -2.51 14.66 -3.35
N THR A 282 -2.13 15.61 -2.50
CA THR A 282 -2.18 15.41 -1.04
C THR A 282 -3.63 15.28 -0.58
N LEU A 283 -3.86 14.53 0.51
CA LEU A 283 -5.19 14.37 1.13
C LEU A 283 -5.91 15.71 1.36
N GLU A 284 -5.17 16.79 1.62
CA GLU A 284 -5.70 18.15 1.75
C GLU A 284 -6.29 18.70 0.42
N GLY A 285 -5.65 18.44 -0.71
CA GLY A 285 -6.17 18.84 -2.03
C GLY A 285 -7.46 18.12 -2.41
N ILE A 286 -7.66 16.90 -1.92
CA ILE A 286 -8.88 16.10 -2.14
C ILE A 286 -10.01 16.56 -1.22
N ILE A 287 -9.71 16.95 0.01
CA ILE A 287 -10.69 17.46 0.99
C ILE A 287 -11.17 18.85 0.57
N LEU A 288 -10.29 19.74 0.12
CA LEU A 288 -10.64 21.11 -0.31
C LEU A 288 -11.46 21.16 -1.60
N LYS A 289 -11.40 20.14 -2.46
CA LYS A 289 -12.29 20.05 -3.65
C LYS A 289 -13.70 19.55 -3.32
N ARG A 290 -14.01 19.23 -2.05
CA ARG A 290 -15.33 18.72 -1.58
C ARG A 290 -16.08 19.68 -0.66
N ILE A 291 -15.54 20.87 -0.36
CA ILE A 291 -16.22 21.99 0.27
C ILE A 291 -16.55 23.03 -0.82
#